data_6a248b6dd3e0181112fe75144d06829d
#
_entry.id   6a248b6dd3e0181112fe75144d06829d
#
_cell.length_a   1.000
_cell.length_b   1.000
_cell.length_c   1.000
_cell.angle_alpha   90.00
_cell.angle_beta   90.00
_cell.angle_gamma   90.00
#
_symmetry.space_group_name_H-M   'P 1'
#
loop_
_entity.id
_entity.type
_entity.pdbx_description
1 polymer ?
#
loop_
_entity_poly.entity_id
_entity_poly.type
_entity_poly.pdbx_seq_one_letter_code
_entity_poly.pdbx_strand_id
1 'polypeptide(L)'
;MKRYLFLAVAALIGASTFAAGVSPVIDSAAKQRYIYECARAPLLAKEWKEHSLGAADILSVTNKYTYDGTAKTPTPVVKMRGTNITAGTDFDFAYANNTNAGWAVVKVIAKKFDYYGGQSSKFYIAPKTLTSSMVSNIVDQAYTGAPLKPAPVVVDGTTVLTPVKDYSVKYLDNIRATTNALCVIEGNGNYTGGVIKPFKIVEE
;
A
#
# COMPACT_ATOMS: atom_id res chain seq x y z
N MET A 1 -19.50 -5.98 20.21
CA MET A 1 -20.13 -4.77 20.78
C MET A 1 -20.92 -5.03 22.09
N LYS A 2 -21.67 -6.10 22.24
CA LYS A 2 -22.42 -6.41 23.50
C LYS A 2 -21.54 -6.73 24.73
N ARG A 3 -20.29 -7.19 24.54
CA ARG A 3 -19.38 -7.56 25.65
C ARG A 3 -18.74 -6.37 26.39
N TYR A 4 -18.50 -5.25 25.71
CA TYR A 4 -17.90 -4.07 26.34
C TYR A 4 -18.89 -3.25 27.18
N LEU A 5 -20.15 -3.27 26.80
CA LEU A 5 -21.19 -2.63 27.59
C LEU A 5 -21.40 -3.33 28.95
N PHE A 6 -21.24 -4.65 29.00
CA PHE A 6 -21.34 -5.44 30.24
C PHE A 6 -20.17 -5.20 31.21
N LEU A 7 -18.93 -4.99 30.68
CA LEU A 7 -17.77 -4.69 31.53
C LEU A 7 -17.84 -3.29 32.15
N ALA A 8 -18.32 -2.29 31.41
CA ALA A 8 -18.46 -0.93 31.92
C ALA A 8 -19.52 -0.84 33.05
N VAL A 9 -20.59 -1.62 32.97
CA VAL A 9 -21.66 -1.68 33.99
C VAL A 9 -21.16 -2.42 35.24
N ALA A 10 -20.33 -3.46 35.11
CA ALA A 10 -19.77 -4.18 36.25
C ALA A 10 -18.75 -3.33 37.04
N ALA A 11 -18.02 -2.43 36.39
CA ALA A 11 -17.06 -1.53 37.05
C ALA A 11 -17.72 -0.39 37.83
N LEU A 12 -18.96 0.01 37.47
CA LEU A 12 -19.71 1.06 38.17
C LEU A 12 -20.42 0.58 39.44
N ILE A 13 -20.68 -0.73 39.60
CA ILE A 13 -21.38 -1.33 40.71
C ILE A 13 -20.42 -1.90 41.76
N GLY A 14 -19.19 -1.42 41.86
CA GLY A 14 -18.19 -1.88 42.84
C GLY A 14 -18.26 -3.41 43.01
N ALA A 15 -17.48 -4.14 42.20
CA ALA A 15 -17.45 -5.61 42.24
C ALA A 15 -16.88 -6.11 43.59
N SER A 16 -17.70 -6.14 44.62
CA SER A 16 -17.49 -7.04 45.73
C SER A 16 -18.26 -8.32 45.41
N THR A 17 -17.53 -9.36 45.07
CA THR A 17 -17.86 -10.80 45.05
C THR A 17 -19.36 -11.13 45.11
N PHE A 18 -19.95 -11.53 44.00
CA PHE A 18 -21.24 -12.19 43.98
C PHE A 18 -21.13 -13.54 44.69
N ALA A 19 -21.45 -13.57 45.98
CA ALA A 19 -21.81 -14.80 46.66
C ALA A 19 -23.19 -15.24 46.15
N ALA A 20 -23.30 -16.48 45.69
CA ALA A 20 -24.56 -17.03 45.19
C ALA A 20 -25.66 -16.90 46.24
N GLY A 21 -26.71 -16.18 45.90
CA GLY A 21 -27.97 -16.16 46.69
C GLY A 21 -28.41 -14.82 47.29
N VAL A 22 -27.67 -13.73 47.13
CA VAL A 22 -28.10 -12.42 47.63
C VAL A 22 -28.37 -11.48 46.47
N SER A 23 -29.63 -11.12 46.25
CA SER A 23 -30.00 -10.03 45.34
C SER A 23 -29.44 -8.71 45.90
N PRO A 24 -28.58 -7.99 45.18
CA PRO A 24 -28.05 -6.72 45.67
C PRO A 24 -29.19 -5.73 45.82
N VAL A 25 -29.39 -5.19 47.02
CA VAL A 25 -30.26 -4.05 47.22
C VAL A 25 -29.58 -2.84 46.60
N ILE A 26 -30.01 -2.52 45.39
CA ILE A 26 -29.53 -1.31 44.68
C ILE A 26 -30.25 -0.13 45.34
N ASP A 27 -29.53 0.75 46.00
CA ASP A 27 -30.12 1.96 46.60
C ASP A 27 -30.72 2.87 45.51
N SER A 28 -31.53 3.83 45.95
CA SER A 28 -32.24 4.73 45.02
C SER A 28 -31.29 5.60 44.18
N ALA A 29 -30.12 5.96 44.72
CA ALA A 29 -29.10 6.75 44.02
C ALA A 29 -28.37 5.93 42.95
N ALA A 30 -28.04 4.68 43.29
CA ALA A 30 -27.43 3.74 42.31
C ALA A 30 -28.39 3.39 41.17
N LYS A 31 -29.69 3.24 41.49
CA LYS A 31 -30.77 3.00 40.52
C LYS A 31 -30.97 4.21 39.59
N GLN A 32 -30.96 5.42 40.13
CA GLN A 32 -31.05 6.65 39.35
C GLN A 32 -29.82 6.84 38.44
N ARG A 33 -28.61 6.59 38.94
CA ARG A 33 -27.37 6.63 38.16
C ARG A 33 -27.42 5.60 37.03
N TYR A 34 -27.86 4.38 37.27
CA TYR A 34 -28.02 3.35 36.25
C TYR A 34 -29.02 3.77 35.16
N ILE A 35 -30.17 4.32 35.52
CA ILE A 35 -31.15 4.84 34.56
C ILE A 35 -30.57 5.97 33.73
N TYR A 36 -29.82 6.89 34.33
CA TYR A 36 -29.13 7.99 33.62
C TYR A 36 -28.11 7.49 32.62
N GLU A 37 -27.27 6.54 33.01
CA GLU A 37 -26.26 5.97 32.13
C GLU A 37 -26.88 5.15 30.99
N CYS A 38 -27.95 4.40 31.24
CA CYS A 38 -28.69 3.69 30.21
C CYS A 38 -29.38 4.63 29.22
N ALA A 39 -29.92 5.76 29.70
CA ALA A 39 -30.50 6.78 28.80
C ALA A 39 -29.46 7.51 27.99
N ARG A 40 -28.26 7.69 28.53
CA ARG A 40 -27.14 8.35 27.86
C ARG A 40 -26.38 7.44 26.85
N ALA A 41 -26.42 6.13 27.08
CA ALA A 41 -25.71 5.17 26.23
C ALA A 41 -26.03 5.27 24.73
N PRO A 42 -27.28 5.50 24.27
CA PRO A 42 -27.59 5.71 22.87
C PRO A 42 -26.99 7.01 22.30
N LEU A 43 -26.94 8.08 23.11
CA LEU A 43 -26.34 9.37 22.71
C LEU A 43 -24.82 9.23 22.56
N LEU A 44 -24.15 8.58 23.51
CA LEU A 44 -22.75 8.27 23.43
C LEU A 44 -22.43 7.37 22.22
N ALA A 45 -23.27 6.36 21.96
CA ALA A 45 -23.11 5.51 20.77
C ALA A 45 -23.28 6.30 19.47
N LYS A 46 -24.13 7.32 19.45
CA LYS A 46 -24.29 8.25 18.31
C LYS A 46 -23.04 9.12 18.16
N GLU A 47 -22.55 9.74 19.23
CA GLU A 47 -21.31 10.53 19.23
C GLU A 47 -20.13 9.70 18.76
N TRP A 48 -19.99 8.46 19.20
CA TRP A 48 -18.93 7.56 18.79
C TRP A 48 -18.98 7.23 17.29
N LYS A 49 -20.17 7.03 16.73
CA LYS A 49 -20.32 6.87 15.27
C LYS A 49 -19.92 8.14 14.52
N GLU A 50 -20.18 9.28 15.11
CA GLU A 50 -19.94 10.58 14.52
C GLU A 50 -18.45 10.93 14.40
N HIS A 51 -17.61 10.35 15.23
CA HIS A 51 -16.16 10.59 15.26
C HIS A 51 -15.32 9.42 14.73
N SER A 52 -15.96 8.40 14.14
CA SER A 52 -15.25 7.29 13.52
C SER A 52 -14.67 7.67 12.17
N LEU A 53 -13.35 7.64 12.02
CA LEU A 53 -12.67 7.82 10.72
C LEU A 53 -13.06 6.76 9.69
N GLY A 54 -13.71 5.66 10.09
CA GLY A 54 -14.31 4.70 9.16
C GLY A 54 -15.39 5.30 8.26
N ALA A 55 -15.99 6.45 8.67
CA ALA A 55 -16.94 7.23 7.88
C ALA A 55 -16.33 8.45 7.20
N ALA A 56 -15.00 8.63 7.26
CA ALA A 56 -14.32 9.74 6.59
C ALA A 56 -14.24 9.52 5.08
N ASP A 57 -14.38 10.60 4.33
CA ASP A 57 -14.15 10.62 2.89
C ASP A 57 -12.70 10.95 2.59
N ILE A 58 -11.99 10.04 1.93
CA ILE A 58 -10.65 10.28 1.40
C ILE A 58 -10.82 10.72 -0.06
N LEU A 59 -10.62 12.00 -0.31
CA LEU A 59 -10.84 12.62 -1.62
C LEU A 59 -9.54 12.77 -2.39
N SER A 60 -9.61 12.58 -3.71
CA SER A 60 -8.56 12.96 -4.66
C SER A 60 -7.20 12.31 -4.38
N VAL A 61 -7.17 11.01 -4.11
CA VAL A 61 -5.90 10.28 -4.13
C VAL A 61 -5.36 10.30 -5.57
N THR A 62 -4.19 10.92 -5.77
CA THR A 62 -3.54 10.93 -7.09
C THR A 62 -3.18 9.50 -7.49
N ASN A 63 -3.70 9.05 -8.64
CA ASN A 63 -3.49 7.69 -9.16
C ASN A 63 -2.44 7.63 -10.30
N LYS A 64 -1.61 8.68 -10.47
CA LYS A 64 -0.66 8.80 -11.58
C LYS A 64 0.78 8.83 -11.08
N TYR A 65 1.19 7.75 -10.44
CA TYR A 65 2.59 7.55 -10.09
C TYR A 65 3.24 6.58 -11.06
N THR A 66 4.51 6.80 -11.36
CA THR A 66 5.37 5.84 -12.06
C THR A 66 6.48 5.41 -11.10
N TYR A 67 6.88 4.17 -11.19
CA TYR A 67 8.01 3.65 -10.43
C TYR A 67 9.30 4.42 -10.75
N ASP A 68 10.01 4.84 -9.70
CA ASP A 68 11.31 5.50 -9.77
C ASP A 68 12.23 5.07 -8.61
N GLY A 69 11.86 4.00 -7.90
CA GLY A 69 12.61 3.50 -6.75
C GLY A 69 12.31 4.24 -5.43
N THR A 70 11.52 5.32 -5.45
CA THR A 70 11.17 6.10 -4.24
C THR A 70 9.78 5.79 -3.74
N ALA A 71 9.57 5.93 -2.42
CA ALA A 71 8.27 5.79 -1.81
C ALA A 71 7.31 6.91 -2.24
N LYS A 72 6.10 6.56 -2.66
CA LYS A 72 5.04 7.50 -3.02
C LYS A 72 4.16 7.77 -1.79
N THR A 73 4.02 9.04 -1.44
CA THR A 73 3.31 9.48 -0.23
C THR A 73 2.24 10.51 -0.57
N PRO A 74 1.15 10.11 -1.28
CA PRO A 74 0.06 11.03 -1.57
C PRO A 74 -0.56 11.58 -0.28
N THR A 75 -0.92 12.86 -0.30
CA THR A 75 -1.59 13.54 0.82
C THR A 75 -3.01 13.96 0.39
N PRO A 76 -3.95 13.01 0.31
CA PRO A 76 -5.32 13.33 -0.10
C PRO A 76 -6.02 14.23 0.91
N VAL A 77 -7.03 14.97 0.44
CA VAL A 77 -7.92 15.70 1.33
C VAL A 77 -8.82 14.70 2.05
N VAL A 78 -8.91 14.82 3.36
CA VAL A 78 -9.77 13.99 4.20
C VAL A 78 -10.88 14.84 4.79
N LYS A 79 -12.12 14.40 4.59
CA LYS A 79 -13.30 15.07 5.15
C LYS A 79 -14.02 14.15 6.12
N MET A 80 -14.47 14.74 7.19
CA MET A 80 -15.42 14.14 8.10
C MET A 80 -16.73 14.92 8.00
N ARG A 81 -17.80 14.28 7.51
CA ARG A 81 -19.13 14.93 7.34
C ARG A 81 -19.09 16.22 6.55
N GLY A 82 -18.31 16.24 5.47
CA GLY A 82 -18.15 17.42 4.62
C GLY A 82 -17.15 18.46 5.12
N THR A 83 -16.66 18.34 6.37
CA THR A 83 -15.65 19.25 6.94
C THR A 83 -14.25 18.68 6.76
N ASN A 84 -13.31 19.49 6.27
CA ASN A 84 -11.91 19.09 6.17
C ASN A 84 -11.32 18.86 7.57
N ILE A 85 -10.61 17.76 7.74
CA ILE A 85 -9.80 17.48 8.92
C ILE A 85 -8.31 17.54 8.56
N THR A 86 -7.46 17.83 9.53
CA THR A 86 -6.06 18.25 9.31
C THR A 86 -5.09 17.13 9.65
N ALA A 87 -4.24 16.76 8.67
CA ALA A 87 -3.13 15.84 8.89
C ALA A 87 -2.13 16.40 9.92
N GLY A 88 -1.56 15.51 10.72
CA GLY A 88 -0.65 15.86 11.81
C GLY A 88 -1.34 16.33 13.09
N THR A 89 -2.57 16.86 13.00
CA THR A 89 -3.37 17.33 14.12
C THR A 89 -4.48 16.34 14.47
N ASP A 90 -5.33 16.02 13.51
CA ASP A 90 -6.52 15.17 13.70
C ASP A 90 -6.23 13.71 13.38
N PHE A 91 -5.37 13.47 12.39
CA PHE A 91 -4.96 12.16 11.93
C PHE A 91 -3.54 12.17 11.38
N ASP A 92 -2.96 10.98 11.20
CA ASP A 92 -1.70 10.78 10.47
C ASP A 92 -1.93 9.89 9.24
N PHE A 93 -1.08 10.06 8.22
CA PHE A 93 -1.02 9.14 7.09
C PHE A 93 -0.05 7.99 7.37
N ALA A 94 -0.45 6.79 7.01
CA ALA A 94 0.43 5.64 6.89
C ALA A 94 0.29 5.02 5.50
N TYR A 95 1.37 4.42 5.01
CA TYR A 95 1.42 3.88 3.65
C TYR A 95 1.83 2.41 3.68
N ALA A 96 1.36 1.65 2.69
CA ALA A 96 1.77 0.28 2.48
C ALA A 96 1.95 0.01 0.99
N ASN A 97 2.98 -0.77 0.64
CA ASN A 97 3.34 -1.15 -0.73
C ASN A 97 3.57 0.05 -1.66
N ASN A 98 4.04 1.17 -1.11
CA ASN A 98 4.07 2.46 -1.79
C ASN A 98 5.40 2.77 -2.51
N THR A 99 6.26 1.77 -2.71
CA THR A 99 7.55 1.93 -3.41
C THR A 99 7.57 1.20 -4.75
N ASN A 100 7.10 -0.05 -4.78
CA ASN A 100 7.13 -0.86 -5.99
C ASN A 100 5.92 -0.61 -6.89
N ALA A 101 6.04 -0.94 -8.17
CA ALA A 101 4.93 -0.91 -9.12
C ALA A 101 3.79 -1.84 -8.65
N GLY A 102 2.56 -1.39 -8.84
CA GLY A 102 1.35 -2.09 -8.41
C GLY A 102 0.44 -1.24 -7.54
N TRP A 103 -0.50 -1.90 -6.86
CA TRP A 103 -1.43 -1.25 -5.94
C TRP A 103 -0.79 -0.97 -4.59
N ALA A 104 -0.85 0.29 -4.20
CA ALA A 104 -0.44 0.81 -2.90
C ALA A 104 -1.64 1.31 -2.10
N VAL A 105 -1.46 1.50 -0.81
CA VAL A 105 -2.51 1.95 0.11
C VAL A 105 -2.03 3.15 0.90
N VAL A 106 -2.85 4.18 0.97
CA VAL A 106 -2.77 5.25 1.97
C VAL A 106 -3.81 4.99 3.04
N LYS A 107 -3.39 5.01 4.31
CA LYS A 107 -4.25 4.88 5.49
C LYS A 107 -4.30 6.20 6.22
N VAL A 108 -5.48 6.56 6.68
CA VAL A 108 -5.74 7.66 7.61
C VAL A 108 -5.95 7.05 8.99
N ILE A 109 -5.15 7.45 9.97
CA ILE A 109 -5.16 6.89 11.33
C ILE A 109 -5.44 8.03 12.30
N ALA A 110 -6.47 7.87 13.13
CA ALA A 110 -6.84 8.88 14.14
C ALA A 110 -5.68 9.16 15.10
N LYS A 111 -5.45 10.44 15.38
CA LYS A 111 -4.41 10.92 16.30
C LYS A 111 -4.98 11.58 17.54
N LYS A 112 -6.10 12.27 17.39
CA LYS A 112 -6.79 12.93 18.50
C LYS A 112 -7.79 12.01 19.18
N PHE A 113 -8.03 12.31 20.47
CA PHE A 113 -9.06 11.65 21.28
C PHE A 113 -10.49 11.81 20.72
N ASP A 114 -10.72 12.87 19.95
CA ASP A 114 -12.02 13.17 19.32
C ASP A 114 -12.33 12.25 18.12
N TYR A 115 -11.32 11.60 17.55
CA TYR A 115 -11.46 10.68 16.44
C TYR A 115 -10.91 9.31 16.79
N TYR A 116 -11.49 8.26 16.24
CA TYR A 116 -11.00 6.88 16.43
C TYR A 116 -11.09 6.07 15.15
N GLY A 117 -10.34 4.97 15.12
CA GLY A 117 -10.28 4.07 13.96
C GLY A 117 -9.43 4.63 12.83
N GLY A 118 -9.76 4.23 11.62
CA GLY A 118 -9.05 4.64 10.42
C GLY A 118 -9.82 4.30 9.15
N GLN A 119 -9.42 4.91 8.06
CA GLN A 119 -9.93 4.69 6.72
C GLN A 119 -8.74 4.49 5.77
N SER A 120 -8.96 3.85 4.63
CA SER A 120 -7.92 3.64 3.65
C SER A 120 -8.42 3.83 2.22
N SER A 121 -7.53 4.28 1.36
CA SER A 121 -7.76 4.35 -0.08
C SER A 121 -6.58 3.73 -0.82
N LYS A 122 -6.83 3.25 -2.03
CA LYS A 122 -5.81 2.67 -2.90
C LYS A 122 -5.33 3.69 -3.93
N PHE A 123 -4.07 3.57 -4.32
CA PHE A 123 -3.50 4.26 -5.46
C PHE A 123 -2.59 3.30 -6.24
N TYR A 124 -2.32 3.63 -7.49
CA TYR A 124 -1.55 2.76 -8.36
C TYR A 124 -0.20 3.40 -8.74
N ILE A 125 0.85 2.61 -8.68
CA ILE A 125 2.19 2.95 -9.17
C ILE A 125 2.42 2.15 -10.45
N ALA A 126 2.45 2.83 -11.59
CA ALA A 126 2.72 2.20 -12.87
C ALA A 126 4.17 1.73 -12.96
N PRO A 127 4.46 0.58 -13.56
CA PRO A 127 5.82 0.19 -13.83
C PRO A 127 6.49 1.16 -14.80
N LYS A 128 7.80 1.34 -14.66
CA LYS A 128 8.61 2.20 -15.53
C LYS A 128 8.89 1.50 -16.87
N THR A 129 8.68 2.20 -17.95
CA THR A 129 8.93 1.64 -19.29
C THR A 129 10.44 1.60 -19.58
N LEU A 130 10.95 0.45 -20.01
CA LEU A 130 12.30 0.31 -20.52
C LEU A 130 12.48 1.12 -21.81
N THR A 131 13.60 1.80 -21.90
CA THR A 131 13.98 2.55 -23.11
C THR A 131 15.30 2.04 -23.68
N SER A 132 15.52 2.25 -24.98
CA SER A 132 16.75 1.80 -25.65
C SER A 132 18.02 2.40 -25.04
N SER A 133 17.92 3.59 -24.45
CA SER A 133 19.04 4.25 -23.76
C SER A 133 19.43 3.58 -22.43
N MET A 134 18.53 2.81 -21.84
CA MET A 134 18.79 2.05 -20.61
C MET A 134 19.60 0.76 -20.90
N VAL A 135 19.64 0.30 -22.14
CA VAL A 135 20.29 -0.95 -22.53
C VAL A 135 21.57 -0.66 -23.31
N SER A 136 22.68 -1.19 -22.83
CA SER A 136 23.95 -1.08 -23.54
C SER A 136 23.89 -1.74 -24.93
N ASN A 137 24.76 -1.32 -25.84
CA ASN A 137 24.93 -2.04 -27.08
C ASN A 137 25.52 -3.42 -26.79
N ILE A 138 25.10 -4.41 -27.56
CA ILE A 138 25.65 -5.76 -27.52
C ILE A 138 26.90 -5.82 -28.35
N VAL A 139 27.97 -6.38 -27.83
CA VAL A 139 29.24 -6.58 -28.54
C VAL A 139 29.06 -7.71 -29.54
N ASP A 140 29.68 -7.56 -30.73
CA ASP A 140 29.71 -8.59 -31.75
C ASP A 140 30.31 -9.90 -31.19
N GLN A 141 29.81 -11.03 -31.61
CA GLN A 141 30.17 -12.35 -31.09
C GLN A 141 30.87 -13.18 -32.19
N ALA A 142 31.87 -13.97 -31.82
CA ALA A 142 32.46 -14.93 -32.73
C ALA A 142 31.49 -16.13 -32.93
N TYR A 143 31.44 -16.64 -34.17
CA TYR A 143 30.64 -17.81 -34.48
C TYR A 143 31.20 -19.07 -33.79
N THR A 144 30.35 -19.81 -33.09
CA THR A 144 30.75 -21.03 -32.35
C THR A 144 29.98 -22.29 -32.76
N GLY A 145 29.02 -22.16 -33.68
CA GLY A 145 28.09 -23.22 -34.03
C GLY A 145 26.99 -23.51 -32.98
N ALA A 146 27.04 -22.81 -31.84
CA ALA A 146 26.07 -22.94 -30.74
C ALA A 146 25.29 -21.65 -30.54
N PRO A 147 24.12 -21.67 -29.82
CA PRO A 147 23.37 -20.47 -29.51
C PRO A 147 24.17 -19.48 -28.66
N LEU A 148 24.37 -18.28 -29.15
CA LEU A 148 25.10 -17.18 -28.51
C LEU A 148 24.11 -16.35 -27.67
N LYS A 149 24.42 -16.11 -26.40
CA LYS A 149 23.57 -15.41 -25.44
C LYS A 149 24.36 -14.32 -24.71
N PRO A 150 24.81 -13.26 -25.42
CA PRO A 150 25.53 -12.16 -24.78
C PRO A 150 24.64 -11.45 -23.75
N ALA A 151 25.13 -11.29 -22.53
CA ALA A 151 24.38 -10.66 -21.45
C ALA A 151 24.28 -9.13 -21.67
N PRO A 152 23.07 -8.55 -21.82
CA PRO A 152 22.93 -7.10 -21.88
C PRO A 152 23.16 -6.48 -20.49
N VAL A 153 23.77 -5.30 -20.46
CA VAL A 153 23.78 -4.45 -19.26
C VAL A 153 22.62 -3.48 -19.38
N VAL A 154 21.71 -3.52 -18.40
CA VAL A 154 20.54 -2.65 -18.35
C VAL A 154 20.65 -1.76 -17.12
N VAL A 155 20.56 -0.43 -17.32
CA VAL A 155 20.77 0.56 -16.25
C VAL A 155 19.65 1.59 -16.25
N ASP A 156 19.10 1.86 -15.08
CA ASP A 156 18.16 2.95 -14.86
C ASP A 156 18.82 4.04 -14.01
N GLY A 157 19.23 5.12 -14.63
CA GLY A 157 20.05 6.14 -13.99
C GLY A 157 21.37 5.56 -13.50
N THR A 158 21.56 5.43 -12.21
CA THR A 158 22.73 4.81 -11.57
C THR A 158 22.50 3.35 -11.13
N THR A 159 21.27 2.84 -11.28
CA THR A 159 20.90 1.50 -10.81
C THR A 159 21.05 0.48 -11.93
N VAL A 160 21.90 -0.52 -11.70
CA VAL A 160 22.01 -1.69 -12.60
C VAL A 160 20.85 -2.62 -12.31
N LEU A 161 20.06 -2.94 -13.33
CA LEU A 161 18.90 -3.82 -13.21
C LEU A 161 19.32 -5.30 -13.20
N THR A 162 18.54 -6.10 -12.48
CA THR A 162 18.82 -7.52 -12.25
C THR A 162 18.02 -8.39 -13.22
N PRO A 163 18.66 -9.29 -14.01
CA PRO A 163 17.95 -10.26 -14.82
C PRO A 163 16.97 -11.10 -13.99
N VAL A 164 15.88 -11.52 -14.61
CA VAL A 164 14.75 -12.29 -14.04
C VAL A 164 13.89 -11.45 -13.11
N LYS A 165 14.46 -10.62 -12.25
CA LYS A 165 13.71 -9.75 -11.35
C LYS A 165 13.13 -8.52 -12.06
N ASP A 166 14.00 -7.79 -12.78
CA ASP A 166 13.67 -6.49 -13.37
C ASP A 166 13.45 -6.59 -14.89
N TYR A 167 14.01 -7.58 -15.53
CA TYR A 167 13.83 -7.85 -16.96
C TYR A 167 14.11 -9.32 -17.30
N SER A 168 13.60 -9.77 -18.46
CA SER A 168 13.94 -11.03 -19.07
C SER A 168 14.60 -10.81 -20.43
N VAL A 169 15.37 -11.79 -20.90
CA VAL A 169 16.09 -11.73 -22.17
C VAL A 169 15.74 -12.92 -23.05
N LYS A 170 15.45 -12.65 -24.31
CA LYS A 170 15.27 -13.65 -25.36
C LYS A 170 16.21 -13.32 -26.53
N TYR A 171 16.56 -14.33 -27.31
CA TYR A 171 17.42 -14.16 -28.45
C TYR A 171 16.75 -14.73 -29.70
N LEU A 172 16.99 -14.07 -30.87
CA LEU A 172 16.54 -14.50 -32.16
C LEU A 172 17.74 -14.50 -33.11
N ASP A 173 17.79 -15.47 -34.03
CA ASP A 173 18.82 -15.64 -35.02
C ASP A 173 20.26 -15.68 -34.46
N ASN A 174 20.41 -16.25 -33.27
CA ASN A 174 21.61 -16.20 -32.45
C ASN A 174 22.52 -17.43 -32.58
N ILE A 175 22.45 -18.18 -33.70
CA ILE A 175 23.24 -19.40 -33.93
C ILE A 175 24.19 -19.26 -35.12
N ARG A 176 23.68 -18.75 -36.24
CA ARG A 176 24.46 -18.65 -37.50
C ARG A 176 25.14 -17.31 -37.61
N ALA A 177 26.22 -17.27 -38.38
CA ALA A 177 26.84 -16.01 -38.77
C ALA A 177 25.81 -15.08 -39.42
N THR A 178 25.66 -13.89 -38.91
CA THR A 178 24.66 -12.92 -39.34
C THR A 178 24.98 -11.52 -38.80
N THR A 179 24.53 -10.50 -39.51
CA THR A 179 24.61 -9.10 -39.05
C THR A 179 23.39 -8.67 -38.23
N ASN A 180 22.37 -9.54 -38.08
CA ASN A 180 21.05 -9.18 -37.56
C ASN A 180 20.53 -10.13 -36.45
N ALA A 181 21.45 -10.74 -35.69
CA ALA A 181 21.03 -11.43 -34.46
C ALA A 181 20.39 -10.43 -33.46
N LEU A 182 19.37 -10.82 -32.78
CA LEU A 182 18.60 -9.93 -31.89
C LEU A 182 18.64 -10.39 -30.44
N CYS A 183 18.90 -9.45 -29.54
CA CYS A 183 18.69 -9.56 -28.13
C CYS A 183 17.42 -8.77 -27.78
N VAL A 184 16.38 -9.47 -27.31
CA VAL A 184 15.09 -8.89 -26.92
C VAL A 184 15.02 -8.85 -25.40
N ILE A 185 14.93 -7.65 -24.85
CA ILE A 185 14.86 -7.39 -23.43
C ILE A 185 13.43 -6.96 -23.10
N GLU A 186 12.76 -7.68 -22.21
CA GLU A 186 11.38 -7.39 -21.78
C GLU A 186 11.38 -7.04 -20.28
N GLY A 187 10.79 -5.90 -19.93
CA GLY A 187 10.67 -5.41 -18.56
C GLY A 187 9.78 -6.34 -17.70
N ASN A 188 10.14 -6.49 -16.43
CA ASN A 188 9.47 -7.32 -15.46
C ASN A 188 9.35 -6.61 -14.10
N GLY A 189 8.35 -6.96 -13.30
CA GLY A 189 8.15 -6.41 -11.95
C GLY A 189 7.92 -4.90 -11.95
N ASN A 190 8.92 -4.15 -11.56
CA ASN A 190 8.87 -2.68 -11.53
C ASN A 190 9.06 -2.02 -12.91
N TYR A 191 9.39 -2.80 -13.92
CA TYR A 191 9.63 -2.35 -15.28
C TYR A 191 8.67 -3.00 -16.26
N THR A 192 8.44 -2.35 -17.39
CA THR A 192 7.57 -2.82 -18.47
C THR A 192 8.11 -2.41 -19.83
N GLY A 193 7.47 -2.88 -20.89
CA GLY A 193 7.88 -2.61 -22.25
C GLY A 193 9.06 -3.47 -22.69
N GLY A 194 9.44 -3.33 -23.95
CA GLY A 194 10.51 -4.13 -24.57
C GLY A 194 11.52 -3.27 -25.32
N VAL A 195 12.76 -3.70 -25.30
CA VAL A 195 13.88 -3.11 -26.07
C VAL A 195 14.52 -4.21 -26.88
N ILE A 196 14.78 -3.94 -28.16
CA ILE A 196 15.48 -4.85 -29.05
C ILE A 196 16.87 -4.23 -29.37
N LYS A 197 17.92 -5.02 -29.17
CA LYS A 197 19.29 -4.66 -29.53
C LYS A 197 19.84 -5.68 -30.53
N PRO A 198 20.22 -5.24 -31.71
CA PRO A 198 20.92 -6.11 -32.69
C PRO A 198 22.37 -6.34 -32.26
N PHE A 199 22.93 -7.46 -32.68
CA PHE A 199 24.35 -7.75 -32.60
C PHE A 199 24.76 -8.62 -33.81
N LYS A 200 26.07 -8.68 -34.11
CA LYS A 200 26.58 -9.49 -35.19
C LYS A 200 27.20 -10.77 -34.67
N ILE A 201 27.10 -11.81 -35.47
CA ILE A 201 27.82 -13.07 -35.30
C ILE A 201 28.74 -13.18 -36.50
N VAL A 202 30.04 -13.10 -36.26
CA VAL A 202 31.07 -13.07 -37.27
C VAL A 202 31.83 -14.40 -37.34
N GLU A 203 32.11 -14.89 -38.54
CA GLU A 203 33.04 -16.00 -38.76
C GLU A 203 34.46 -15.47 -38.57
N GLU A 204 35.33 -16.23 -37.90
CA GLU A 204 36.77 -15.97 -37.80
C GLU A 204 37.49 -16.39 -39.08
#